data_c76753f4ba3fb91d8df62a4da5eddb9f
#
_entry.id   c76753f4ba3fb91d8df62a4da5eddb9f
#
_cell.length_a   1.000
_cell.length_b   1.000
_cell.length_c   1.000
_cell.angle_alpha   90.00
_cell.angle_beta   90.00
_cell.angle_gamma   90.00
#
_symmetry.space_group_name_H-M   'P 1'
#
loop_
_entity.id
_entity.type
_entity.pdbx_description
1 polymer ?
#
loop_
_entity_poly.entity_id
_entity_poly.type
_entity_poly.pdbx_seq_one_letter_code
_entity_poly.pdbx_strand_id
1 'polypeptide(L)'
;TNDRVGTQSATTGVGGNVTINVTHTPTTPNAPVLDPSTGNVTVGGNTPAGVYTISYQVCSGAACTPATVTVTVPQLKPYVPNTTITHSGTTTTTRNILDGATVNGGTQSATVGVGGTVSITNVTNPTPQTPGAPVPTLNPSTGIVTVPPTTPSGVYTISYTVCTTATPTNCTTGVTTVVVGNVTPTVVPDGFTASTTTATVVPGVIGNVLTNDRVGTQSATTGVGGN
;
A
#
# COMPACT_ATOMS: atom_id res chain seq x y z
N THR A 1 7.42 5.77 -41.35
CA THR A 1 6.09 5.74 -42.01
C THR A 1 6.14 4.81 -43.19
N ASN A 2 5.11 3.95 -43.33
CA ASN A 2 4.98 2.94 -44.38
C ASN A 2 3.82 3.26 -45.36
N ASP A 3 3.13 4.38 -45.12
CA ASP A 3 1.98 4.80 -45.94
C ASP A 3 2.44 5.39 -47.26
N ARG A 4 1.73 5.12 -48.33
CA ARG A 4 2.07 5.54 -49.69
C ARG A 4 0.87 6.05 -50.44
N VAL A 5 1.15 6.99 -51.39
CA VAL A 5 0.23 7.40 -52.45
C VAL A 5 0.85 6.96 -53.75
N GLY A 6 0.31 5.88 -54.35
CA GLY A 6 0.97 5.19 -55.48
C GLY A 6 2.38 4.70 -55.07
N THR A 7 3.42 5.15 -55.74
CA THR A 7 4.82 4.74 -55.46
C THR A 7 5.53 5.71 -54.50
N GLN A 8 4.92 6.86 -54.17
CA GLN A 8 5.50 7.87 -53.31
C GLN A 8 5.14 7.67 -51.83
N SER A 9 6.03 8.04 -50.91
CA SER A 9 5.72 8.09 -49.50
C SER A 9 4.64 9.14 -49.23
N ALA A 10 3.67 8.81 -48.35
CA ALA A 10 2.66 9.77 -47.91
C ALA A 10 3.30 10.84 -47.02
N THR A 11 3.05 12.09 -47.32
CA THR A 11 3.50 13.24 -46.54
C THR A 11 2.34 14.20 -46.32
N THR A 12 2.21 14.72 -45.11
CA THR A 12 1.18 15.70 -44.72
C THR A 12 1.79 17.06 -44.44
N GLY A 13 0.99 18.11 -44.28
CA GLY A 13 1.45 19.49 -44.08
C GLY A 13 1.64 20.26 -45.35
N VAL A 14 2.34 21.41 -45.26
CA VAL A 14 2.59 22.30 -46.43
C VAL A 14 3.43 21.58 -47.47
N GLY A 15 2.87 21.42 -48.67
CA GLY A 15 3.50 20.67 -49.77
C GLY A 15 3.38 19.15 -49.67
N GLY A 16 2.67 18.64 -48.72
CA GLY A 16 2.37 17.21 -48.61
C GLY A 16 1.39 16.71 -49.69
N ASN A 17 1.46 15.41 -50.01
CA ASN A 17 0.60 14.76 -50.99
C ASN A 17 -0.65 14.13 -50.42
N VAL A 18 -0.85 14.22 -49.07
CA VAL A 18 -2.04 13.75 -48.37
C VAL A 18 -2.49 14.77 -47.32
N THR A 19 -3.78 14.66 -46.95
CA THR A 19 -4.35 15.28 -45.79
C THR A 19 -4.85 14.21 -44.80
N ILE A 20 -4.73 14.49 -43.50
CA ILE A 20 -5.25 13.62 -42.44
C ILE A 20 -6.50 14.26 -41.86
N ASN A 21 -7.62 13.52 -41.85
CA ASN A 21 -8.85 13.92 -41.20
C ASN A 21 -9.10 13.00 -40.01
N VAL A 22 -9.03 13.53 -38.78
CA VAL A 22 -9.34 12.77 -37.57
C VAL A 22 -10.85 12.64 -37.46
N THR A 23 -11.37 11.40 -37.47
CA THR A 23 -12.80 11.10 -37.44
C THR A 23 -13.30 10.70 -36.06
N HIS A 24 -12.41 10.20 -35.19
CA HIS A 24 -12.71 9.88 -33.80
C HIS A 24 -11.48 10.06 -32.91
N THR A 25 -11.65 10.71 -31.77
CA THR A 25 -10.65 10.84 -30.71
C THR A 25 -11.18 10.23 -29.42
N PRO A 26 -10.33 9.59 -28.58
CA PRO A 26 -10.75 9.15 -27.26
C PRO A 26 -11.23 10.34 -26.41
N THR A 27 -12.31 10.16 -25.65
CA THR A 27 -12.93 11.20 -24.80
C THR A 27 -12.32 11.29 -23.39
N THR A 28 -11.42 10.36 -23.05
CA THR A 28 -10.73 10.36 -21.75
C THR A 28 -9.85 11.60 -21.62
N PRO A 29 -9.88 12.32 -20.48
CA PRO A 29 -8.98 13.44 -20.23
C PRO A 29 -7.50 13.03 -20.42
N ASN A 30 -6.73 13.89 -21.05
CA ASN A 30 -5.32 13.66 -21.38
C ASN A 30 -5.03 12.43 -22.26
N ALA A 31 -6.01 11.95 -23.02
CA ALA A 31 -5.82 10.86 -23.98
C ALA A 31 -4.77 11.24 -25.04
N PRO A 32 -4.16 10.24 -25.73
CA PRO A 32 -3.27 10.49 -26.86
C PRO A 32 -3.98 11.29 -27.96
N VAL A 33 -3.23 12.17 -28.62
CA VAL A 33 -3.73 13.05 -29.67
C VAL A 33 -2.95 12.81 -30.97
N LEU A 34 -3.66 12.73 -32.10
CA LEU A 34 -3.08 12.74 -33.44
C LEU A 34 -3.13 14.18 -33.97
N ASP A 35 -1.96 14.72 -34.32
CA ASP A 35 -1.83 15.99 -35.05
C ASP A 35 -2.00 15.76 -36.54
N PRO A 36 -3.09 16.23 -37.17
CA PRO A 36 -3.33 15.99 -38.59
C PRO A 36 -2.37 16.73 -39.51
N SER A 37 -1.72 17.78 -39.02
CA SER A 37 -0.76 18.57 -39.82
C SER A 37 0.58 17.89 -39.95
N THR A 38 1.00 17.12 -38.94
CA THR A 38 2.30 16.44 -38.92
C THR A 38 2.21 14.92 -39.00
N GLY A 39 1.02 14.35 -38.70
CA GLY A 39 0.82 12.90 -38.57
C GLY A 39 1.40 12.33 -37.27
N ASN A 40 1.83 13.16 -36.35
CA ASN A 40 2.41 12.72 -35.07
C ASN A 40 1.33 12.36 -34.07
N VAL A 41 1.53 11.24 -33.37
CA VAL A 41 0.74 10.87 -32.20
C VAL A 41 1.52 11.23 -30.95
N THR A 42 0.91 12.04 -30.08
CA THR A 42 1.53 12.50 -28.84
C THR A 42 0.81 11.87 -27.64
N VAL A 43 1.59 11.37 -26.68
CA VAL A 43 1.13 10.85 -25.39
C VAL A 43 1.67 11.77 -24.29
N GLY A 44 0.78 12.38 -23.52
CA GLY A 44 1.16 13.26 -22.40
C GLY A 44 1.61 12.47 -21.16
N GLY A 45 2.41 13.10 -20.29
CA GLY A 45 2.86 12.47 -19.03
C GLY A 45 1.74 12.09 -18.06
N ASN A 46 0.56 12.71 -18.19
CA ASN A 46 -0.61 12.43 -17.36
C ASN A 46 -1.69 11.59 -18.09
N THR A 47 -1.32 10.95 -19.20
CA THR A 47 -2.24 10.05 -19.91
C THR A 47 -2.54 8.82 -19.03
N PRO A 48 -3.81 8.55 -18.67
CA PRO A 48 -4.16 7.37 -17.91
C PRO A 48 -3.74 6.08 -18.61
N ALA A 49 -3.45 5.05 -17.85
CA ALA A 49 -3.21 3.72 -18.42
C ALA A 49 -4.46 3.21 -19.15
N GLY A 50 -4.27 2.55 -20.27
CA GLY A 50 -5.37 2.04 -21.08
C GLY A 50 -4.96 1.80 -22.52
N VAL A 51 -5.93 1.38 -23.32
CA VAL A 51 -5.81 1.23 -24.77
C VAL A 51 -6.70 2.28 -25.43
N TYR A 52 -6.08 3.11 -26.23
CA TYR A 52 -6.73 4.23 -26.93
C TYR A 52 -6.74 3.97 -28.42
N THR A 53 -7.88 4.19 -29.05
CA THR A 53 -8.01 4.07 -30.52
C THR A 53 -8.39 5.44 -31.08
N ILE A 54 -7.59 5.94 -32.01
CA ILE A 54 -7.87 7.14 -32.79
C ILE A 54 -8.23 6.70 -34.21
N SER A 55 -9.38 7.08 -34.71
CA SER A 55 -9.77 6.83 -36.08
C SER A 55 -9.52 8.06 -36.94
N TYR A 56 -9.00 7.85 -38.12
CA TYR A 56 -8.70 8.94 -39.06
C TYR A 56 -8.84 8.45 -40.51
N GLN A 57 -8.80 9.38 -41.43
CA GLN A 57 -8.76 9.11 -42.86
C GLN A 57 -7.54 9.79 -43.45
N VAL A 58 -6.88 9.12 -44.38
CA VAL A 58 -5.84 9.71 -45.22
C VAL A 58 -6.42 9.95 -46.59
N CYS A 59 -6.38 11.19 -47.04
CA CYS A 59 -6.98 11.61 -48.30
C CYS A 59 -5.91 12.14 -49.27
N SER A 60 -5.96 11.72 -50.51
CA SER A 60 -5.23 12.29 -51.64
C SER A 60 -6.25 12.83 -52.64
N GLY A 61 -6.39 14.15 -52.70
CA GLY A 61 -7.51 14.78 -53.38
C GLY A 61 -8.84 14.37 -52.80
N ALA A 62 -9.74 13.86 -53.66
CA ALA A 62 -11.08 13.35 -53.25
C ALA A 62 -11.09 11.91 -52.76
N ALA A 63 -10.01 11.16 -52.93
CA ALA A 63 -9.92 9.75 -52.51
C ALA A 63 -9.41 9.65 -51.09
N CYS A 64 -10.25 9.09 -50.18
CA CYS A 64 -9.92 8.90 -48.75
C CYS A 64 -9.95 7.43 -48.37
N THR A 65 -8.97 7.03 -47.53
CA THR A 65 -8.90 5.69 -46.95
C THR A 65 -8.95 5.79 -45.44
N PRO A 66 -9.89 5.09 -44.77
CA PRO A 66 -9.97 5.08 -43.32
C PRO A 66 -8.83 4.26 -42.71
N ALA A 67 -8.36 4.67 -41.54
CA ALA A 67 -7.34 4.00 -40.77
C ALA A 67 -7.56 4.23 -39.28
N THR A 68 -6.92 3.43 -38.47
CA THR A 68 -6.90 3.57 -37.01
C THR A 68 -5.48 3.49 -36.48
N VAL A 69 -5.19 4.23 -35.43
CA VAL A 69 -4.00 4.02 -34.61
C VAL A 69 -4.41 3.62 -33.20
N THR A 70 -3.77 2.59 -32.68
CA THR A 70 -3.94 2.12 -31.31
C THR A 70 -2.73 2.48 -30.49
N VAL A 71 -2.95 3.17 -29.36
CA VAL A 71 -1.92 3.55 -28.41
C VAL A 71 -2.19 2.81 -27.10
N THR A 72 -1.25 1.98 -26.65
CA THR A 72 -1.32 1.31 -25.35
C THR A 72 -0.44 2.03 -24.35
N VAL A 73 -1.07 2.56 -23.30
CA VAL A 73 -0.37 3.16 -22.14
C VAL A 73 -0.40 2.12 -21.03
N PRO A 74 0.76 1.52 -20.65
CA PRO A 74 0.78 0.45 -19.67
C PRO A 74 0.48 0.99 -18.27
N GLN A 75 -0.26 0.20 -17.47
CA GLN A 75 -0.43 0.45 -16.05
C GLN A 75 0.86 0.08 -15.32
N LEU A 76 1.46 1.01 -14.61
CA LEU A 76 2.62 0.76 -13.77
C LEU A 76 2.18 0.07 -12.47
N LYS A 77 3.02 -0.84 -11.97
CA LYS A 77 2.79 -1.47 -10.66
C LYS A 77 2.82 -0.42 -9.56
N PRO A 78 1.98 -0.57 -8.50
CA PRO A 78 2.08 0.31 -7.35
C PRO A 78 3.44 0.13 -6.68
N TYR A 79 4.01 1.24 -6.22
CA TYR A 79 5.16 1.22 -5.31
C TYR A 79 4.65 1.17 -3.88
N VAL A 80 5.08 0.18 -3.12
CA VAL A 80 4.76 0.03 -1.70
C VAL A 80 6.08 -0.11 -0.94
N PRO A 81 6.43 0.85 -0.07
CA PRO A 81 7.66 0.77 0.70
C PRO A 81 7.56 -0.35 1.75
N ASN A 82 8.68 -1.04 1.98
CA ASN A 82 8.78 -1.95 3.12
C ASN A 82 8.68 -1.14 4.41
N THR A 83 7.81 -1.57 5.31
CA THR A 83 7.53 -0.86 6.56
C THR A 83 8.03 -1.67 7.74
N THR A 84 8.76 -1.03 8.66
CA THR A 84 9.12 -1.60 9.97
C THR A 84 8.36 -0.84 11.05
N ILE A 85 7.68 -1.56 11.92
CA ILE A 85 6.93 -1.04 13.06
C ILE A 85 7.64 -1.52 14.33
N THR A 86 8.02 -0.59 15.20
CA THR A 86 8.56 -0.91 16.52
C THR A 86 7.47 -0.72 17.56
N HIS A 87 7.30 -1.69 18.45
CA HIS A 87 6.29 -1.70 19.50
C HIS A 87 6.94 -2.04 20.83
N SER A 88 6.61 -1.29 21.88
CA SER A 88 7.17 -1.47 23.24
C SER A 88 6.29 -2.31 24.17
N GLY A 89 5.17 -2.84 23.70
CA GLY A 89 4.32 -3.75 24.45
C GLY A 89 3.30 -3.12 25.41
N THR A 90 3.29 -1.81 25.60
CA THR A 90 2.47 -1.16 26.65
C THR A 90 1.20 -0.49 26.15
N THR A 91 1.14 -0.12 24.89
CA THR A 91 -0.01 0.56 24.27
C THR A 91 -0.25 0.01 22.88
N THR A 92 -1.48 0.13 22.36
CA THR A 92 -1.75 -0.22 20.95
C THR A 92 -0.92 0.68 20.03
N THR A 93 -0.16 0.07 19.12
CA THR A 93 0.54 0.79 18.06
C THR A 93 -0.19 0.58 16.74
N THR A 94 -0.38 1.66 15.97
CA THR A 94 -0.98 1.59 14.64
C THR A 94 -0.10 2.28 13.61
N ARG A 95 -0.05 1.72 12.39
CA ARG A 95 0.63 2.34 11.26
C ARG A 95 -0.03 1.97 9.94
N ASN A 96 -0.12 2.93 9.03
CA ASN A 96 -0.61 2.68 7.68
C ASN A 96 0.53 2.17 6.79
N ILE A 97 0.33 1.02 6.13
CA ILE A 97 1.29 0.44 5.19
C ILE A 97 1.39 1.22 3.87
N LEU A 98 0.41 2.08 3.59
CA LEU A 98 0.38 2.91 2.40
C LEU A 98 1.06 4.27 2.59
N ASP A 99 1.63 4.54 3.78
CA ASP A 99 2.43 5.73 4.01
C ASP A 99 3.63 5.76 3.06
N GLY A 100 3.66 6.73 2.14
CA GLY A 100 4.66 6.82 1.08
C GLY A 100 4.46 5.88 -0.10
N ALA A 101 3.39 5.09 -0.12
CA ALA A 101 3.03 4.26 -1.27
C ALA A 101 2.42 5.10 -2.41
N THR A 102 2.75 4.74 -3.64
CA THR A 102 2.33 5.49 -4.83
C THR A 102 1.88 4.59 -5.97
N VAL A 103 1.08 5.14 -6.87
CA VAL A 103 0.71 4.54 -8.16
C VAL A 103 1.17 5.44 -9.32
N ASN A 104 1.02 4.98 -10.54
CA ASN A 104 1.35 5.74 -11.76
C ASN A 104 2.77 6.30 -11.78
N GLY A 105 3.76 5.47 -11.41
CA GLY A 105 5.18 5.88 -11.42
C GLY A 105 5.54 6.95 -10.38
N GLY A 106 4.82 7.02 -9.27
CA GLY A 106 5.09 7.96 -8.19
C GLY A 106 4.29 9.27 -8.25
N THR A 107 3.44 9.45 -9.26
CA THR A 107 2.69 10.70 -9.47
C THR A 107 1.42 10.82 -8.62
N GLN A 108 0.95 9.71 -8.04
CA GLN A 108 -0.30 9.68 -7.25
C GLN A 108 -0.11 8.81 -6.00
N SER A 109 -0.61 9.27 -4.85
CA SER A 109 -0.60 8.49 -3.61
C SER A 109 -1.51 7.27 -3.71
N ALA A 110 -1.07 6.16 -3.14
CA ALA A 110 -1.88 4.96 -3.01
C ALA A 110 -2.88 5.13 -1.86
N THR A 111 -4.16 4.92 -2.15
CA THR A 111 -5.26 5.02 -1.16
C THR A 111 -6.21 3.84 -1.30
N VAL A 112 -6.75 3.34 -0.19
CA VAL A 112 -7.79 2.29 -0.15
C VAL A 112 -9.15 2.88 0.20
N GLY A 113 -10.20 2.09 0.03
CA GLY A 113 -11.59 2.48 0.32
C GLY A 113 -12.35 2.96 -0.90
N VAL A 114 -13.50 3.61 -0.68
CA VAL A 114 -14.35 4.12 -1.76
C VAL A 114 -13.61 5.19 -2.55
N GLY A 115 -13.45 5.00 -3.85
CA GLY A 115 -12.67 5.88 -4.71
C GLY A 115 -11.14 5.76 -4.53
N GLY A 116 -10.68 4.77 -3.77
CA GLY A 116 -9.26 4.50 -3.59
C GLY A 116 -8.57 4.05 -4.88
N THR A 117 -7.29 4.36 -4.99
CA THR A 117 -6.46 4.04 -6.15
C THR A 117 -5.93 2.61 -6.14
N VAL A 118 -5.97 1.96 -4.97
CA VAL A 118 -5.52 0.57 -4.78
C VAL A 118 -6.48 -0.24 -3.93
N SER A 119 -6.39 -1.56 -4.06
CA SER A 119 -6.99 -2.55 -3.15
C SER A 119 -5.88 -3.38 -2.50
N ILE A 120 -6.09 -3.80 -1.25
CA ILE A 120 -5.19 -4.69 -0.51
C ILE A 120 -5.86 -6.06 -0.45
N THR A 121 -5.13 -7.10 -0.87
CA THR A 121 -5.61 -8.49 -0.94
C THR A 121 -4.53 -9.46 -0.42
N ASN A 122 -4.88 -10.74 -0.32
CA ASN A 122 -3.94 -11.81 0.07
C ASN A 122 -3.16 -11.49 1.36
N VAL A 123 -3.86 -10.92 2.35
CA VAL A 123 -3.24 -10.60 3.64
C VAL A 123 -2.97 -11.89 4.41
N THR A 124 -1.71 -12.10 4.77
CA THR A 124 -1.28 -13.17 5.66
C THR A 124 -0.74 -12.54 6.93
N ASN A 125 -1.52 -12.62 8.01
CA ASN A 125 -1.09 -12.21 9.34
C ASN A 125 -0.21 -13.30 9.99
N PRO A 126 0.71 -12.95 10.89
CA PRO A 126 1.56 -13.92 11.57
C PRO A 126 0.73 -14.85 12.47
N THR A 127 1.23 -16.07 12.66
CA THR A 127 0.67 -17.01 13.62
C THR A 127 1.11 -16.65 15.04
N PRO A 128 0.24 -16.83 16.07
CA PRO A 128 0.62 -16.64 17.46
C PRO A 128 1.80 -17.56 17.86
N GLN A 129 2.78 -17.03 18.57
CA GLN A 129 3.89 -17.83 19.12
C GLN A 129 3.43 -18.75 20.25
N THR A 130 2.39 -18.33 20.98
CA THR A 130 1.70 -19.12 22.00
C THR A 130 0.21 -19.16 21.65
N PRO A 131 -0.47 -20.32 21.75
CA PRO A 131 -1.90 -20.39 21.47
C PRO A 131 -2.71 -19.33 22.24
N GLY A 132 -3.50 -18.53 21.49
CA GLY A 132 -4.33 -17.47 22.06
C GLY A 132 -3.61 -16.14 22.30
N ALA A 133 -2.29 -16.05 22.10
CA ALA A 133 -1.56 -14.78 22.21
C ALA A 133 -1.97 -13.81 21.07
N PRO A 134 -2.10 -12.52 21.36
CA PRO A 134 -2.38 -11.52 20.33
C PRO A 134 -1.21 -11.39 19.35
N VAL A 135 -1.54 -11.11 18.10
CA VAL A 135 -0.56 -10.86 17.02
C VAL A 135 -0.88 -9.55 16.30
N PRO A 136 0.10 -8.93 15.65
CA PRO A 136 -0.16 -7.82 14.74
C PRO A 136 -1.11 -8.23 13.61
N THR A 137 -2.04 -7.34 13.25
CA THR A 137 -3.01 -7.58 12.17
C THR A 137 -3.08 -6.41 11.22
N LEU A 138 -3.24 -6.68 9.92
CA LEU A 138 -3.49 -5.68 8.88
C LEU A 138 -4.98 -5.66 8.51
N ASN A 139 -5.59 -4.49 8.58
CA ASN A 139 -6.93 -4.24 8.05
C ASN A 139 -6.82 -3.84 6.57
N PRO A 140 -7.26 -4.69 5.62
CA PRO A 140 -7.12 -4.41 4.18
C PRO A 140 -8.01 -3.24 3.69
N SER A 141 -9.09 -2.91 4.39
CA SER A 141 -9.98 -1.81 4.01
C SER A 141 -9.43 -0.43 4.36
N THR A 142 -8.49 -0.36 5.31
CA THR A 142 -7.90 0.91 5.77
C THR A 142 -6.39 0.99 5.54
N GLY A 143 -5.72 -0.14 5.29
CA GLY A 143 -4.26 -0.23 5.21
C GLY A 143 -3.56 -0.12 6.56
N ILE A 144 -4.30 -0.17 7.67
CA ILE A 144 -3.73 0.02 9.01
C ILE A 144 -3.31 -1.32 9.60
N VAL A 145 -2.05 -1.40 10.02
CA VAL A 145 -1.53 -2.45 10.89
C VAL A 145 -1.79 -2.03 12.33
N THR A 146 -2.37 -2.93 13.11
CA THR A 146 -2.61 -2.76 14.55
C THR A 146 -1.78 -3.79 15.32
N VAL A 147 -0.99 -3.31 16.30
CA VAL A 147 -0.22 -4.15 17.21
C VAL A 147 -0.84 -4.02 18.61
N PRO A 148 -1.47 -5.07 19.14
CA PRO A 148 -2.05 -5.05 20.49
C PRO A 148 -1.00 -4.85 21.59
N PRO A 149 -1.37 -4.25 22.75
CA PRO A 149 -0.42 -3.93 23.84
C PRO A 149 0.21 -5.16 24.50
N THR A 150 -0.43 -6.32 24.43
CA THR A 150 0.07 -7.56 25.03
C THR A 150 0.66 -8.54 24.00
N THR A 151 1.00 -8.05 22.81
CA THR A 151 1.69 -8.85 21.80
C THR A 151 3.05 -9.32 22.34
N PRO A 152 3.33 -10.64 22.39
CA PRO A 152 4.60 -11.14 22.86
C PRO A 152 5.80 -10.55 22.13
N SER A 153 6.92 -10.40 22.81
CA SER A 153 8.17 -9.92 22.18
C SER A 153 8.62 -10.84 21.07
N GLY A 154 9.09 -10.25 19.98
CA GLY A 154 9.53 -11.00 18.81
C GLY A 154 9.44 -10.19 17.53
N VAL A 155 9.74 -10.88 16.43
CA VAL A 155 9.63 -10.32 15.08
C VAL A 155 8.47 -11.00 14.36
N TYR A 156 7.52 -10.19 13.88
CA TYR A 156 6.34 -10.64 13.17
C TYR A 156 6.35 -10.10 11.75
N THR A 157 5.93 -10.91 10.81
CA THR A 157 5.87 -10.52 9.39
C THR A 157 4.43 -10.62 8.89
N ILE A 158 3.95 -9.53 8.27
CA ILE A 158 2.67 -9.48 7.56
C ILE A 158 2.99 -9.34 6.09
N SER A 159 2.51 -10.26 5.26
CA SER A 159 2.59 -10.17 3.81
C SER A 159 1.24 -9.86 3.20
N TYR A 160 1.23 -9.13 2.10
CA TYR A 160 0.01 -8.69 1.42
C TYR A 160 0.30 -8.37 -0.04
N THR A 161 -0.78 -8.21 -0.82
CA THR A 161 -0.71 -7.78 -2.22
C THR A 161 -1.47 -6.46 -2.36
N VAL A 162 -0.87 -5.49 -3.02
CA VAL A 162 -1.51 -4.21 -3.38
C VAL A 162 -1.70 -4.17 -4.88
N CYS A 163 -2.94 -3.98 -5.31
CA CYS A 163 -3.31 -3.92 -6.73
C CYS A 163 -3.95 -2.57 -7.05
N THR A 164 -3.65 -2.01 -8.23
CA THR A 164 -4.37 -0.83 -8.72
C THR A 164 -5.85 -1.15 -8.95
N THR A 165 -6.74 -0.19 -8.67
CA THR A 165 -8.17 -0.29 -8.97
C THR A 165 -8.50 0.03 -10.43
N ALA A 166 -7.60 0.72 -11.13
CA ALA A 166 -7.72 1.03 -12.55
C ALA A 166 -7.55 -0.23 -13.43
N THR A 167 -8.14 -0.20 -14.63
CA THR A 167 -8.04 -1.27 -15.62
C THR A 167 -7.01 -0.89 -16.70
N PRO A 168 -6.05 -1.77 -17.03
CA PRO A 168 -5.82 -3.11 -16.48
C PRO A 168 -5.25 -3.08 -15.06
N THR A 169 -5.68 -4.00 -14.21
CA THR A 169 -5.18 -4.14 -12.84
C THR A 169 -3.73 -4.59 -12.81
N ASN A 170 -2.91 -3.94 -12.01
CA ASN A 170 -1.50 -4.32 -11.81
C ASN A 170 -1.19 -4.43 -10.32
N CYS A 171 -0.44 -5.45 -9.92
CA CYS A 171 -0.24 -5.80 -8.52
C CYS A 171 1.24 -5.84 -8.14
N THR A 172 1.54 -5.52 -6.88
CA THR A 172 2.82 -5.73 -6.23
C THR A 172 2.61 -6.38 -4.86
N THR A 173 3.57 -7.18 -4.41
CA THR A 173 3.58 -7.74 -3.05
C THR A 173 4.30 -6.78 -2.12
N GLY A 174 3.76 -6.63 -0.91
CA GLY A 174 4.36 -5.86 0.17
C GLY A 174 4.60 -6.74 1.40
N VAL A 175 5.55 -6.32 2.22
CA VAL A 175 5.88 -6.96 3.49
C VAL A 175 6.03 -5.88 4.56
N THR A 176 5.36 -6.08 5.70
CA THR A 176 5.55 -5.27 6.89
C THR A 176 6.17 -6.12 7.98
N THR A 177 7.28 -5.64 8.54
CA THR A 177 7.93 -6.24 9.70
C THR A 177 7.54 -5.49 10.96
N VAL A 178 7.03 -6.20 11.96
CA VAL A 178 6.71 -5.66 13.29
C VAL A 178 7.71 -6.22 14.28
N VAL A 179 8.45 -5.35 14.93
CA VAL A 179 9.42 -5.71 15.99
C VAL A 179 8.82 -5.33 17.33
N VAL A 180 8.46 -6.31 18.14
CA VAL A 180 7.95 -6.13 19.50
C VAL A 180 9.12 -6.35 20.46
N GLY A 181 9.52 -5.27 21.14
CA GLY A 181 10.60 -5.32 22.13
C GLY A 181 10.14 -5.91 23.46
N ASN A 182 11.10 -6.42 24.22
CA ASN A 182 10.87 -6.79 25.61
C ASN A 182 10.68 -5.53 26.45
N VAL A 183 9.59 -5.47 27.19
CA VAL A 183 9.41 -4.47 28.22
C VAL A 183 10.13 -4.97 29.48
N THR A 184 11.21 -4.32 29.89
CA THR A 184 11.90 -4.67 31.14
C THR A 184 11.00 -4.32 32.31
N PRO A 185 10.75 -5.25 33.24
CA PRO A 185 10.06 -4.93 34.48
C PRO A 185 10.79 -3.86 35.28
N THR A 186 10.03 -2.96 35.88
CA THR A 186 10.54 -2.01 36.88
C THR A 186 10.17 -2.54 38.24
N VAL A 187 11.16 -2.92 39.01
CA VAL A 187 10.98 -3.48 40.37
C VAL A 187 11.28 -2.40 41.38
N VAL A 188 10.34 -2.18 42.29
CA VAL A 188 10.50 -1.25 43.41
C VAL A 188 10.68 -2.09 44.68
N PRO A 189 11.79 -1.88 45.43
CA PRO A 189 12.04 -2.66 46.66
C PRO A 189 10.88 -2.55 47.67
N ASP A 190 10.45 -3.69 48.17
CA ASP A 190 9.40 -3.80 49.17
C ASP A 190 9.97 -3.96 50.58
N GLY A 191 9.22 -3.45 51.56
CA GLY A 191 9.50 -3.67 52.98
C GLY A 191 8.22 -4.15 53.67
N PHE A 192 8.27 -5.34 54.22
CA PHE A 192 7.16 -5.88 55.00
C PHE A 192 7.58 -6.13 56.44
N THR A 193 6.69 -5.82 57.38
CA THR A 193 6.90 -6.08 58.77
C THR A 193 5.92 -7.16 59.24
N ALA A 194 6.46 -8.26 59.72
CA ALA A 194 5.62 -9.30 60.32
C ALA A 194 5.00 -8.85 61.64
N SER A 195 3.73 -9.14 61.83
CA SER A 195 3.08 -8.92 63.15
C SER A 195 3.65 -9.88 64.18
N THR A 196 3.97 -9.35 65.36
CA THR A 196 4.42 -10.16 66.49
C THR A 196 3.45 -10.03 67.67
N THR A 197 3.23 -11.13 68.40
CA THR A 197 2.68 -11.09 69.73
C THR A 197 3.82 -11.07 70.76
N THR A 198 3.55 -10.99 72.04
CA THR A 198 4.53 -10.80 73.10
C THR A 198 5.68 -11.84 73.09
N ALA A 199 5.57 -12.94 72.33
CA ALA A 199 6.56 -14.01 72.31
C ALA A 199 6.76 -14.68 70.93
N THR A 200 5.89 -14.47 69.94
CA THR A 200 5.93 -15.19 68.67
C THR A 200 5.52 -14.35 67.49
N VAL A 201 6.07 -14.66 66.31
CA VAL A 201 5.65 -14.09 65.03
C VAL A 201 4.29 -14.70 64.62
N VAL A 202 3.35 -13.88 64.20
CA VAL A 202 2.04 -14.35 63.70
C VAL A 202 2.22 -14.86 62.28
N PRO A 203 1.96 -16.15 62.00
CA PRO A 203 2.05 -16.69 60.63
C PRO A 203 0.97 -16.06 59.74
N GLY A 204 1.34 -15.73 58.50
CA GLY A 204 0.38 -15.23 57.51
C GLY A 204 1.07 -14.55 56.33
N VAL A 205 0.28 -14.21 55.32
CA VAL A 205 0.74 -13.39 54.20
C VAL A 205 0.89 -11.95 54.69
N ILE A 206 2.08 -11.42 54.62
CA ILE A 206 2.43 -10.03 55.10
C ILE A 206 2.47 -9.03 53.99
N GLY A 207 2.46 -9.45 52.73
CA GLY A 207 2.43 -8.57 51.56
C GLY A 207 2.62 -9.30 50.23
N ASN A 208 2.57 -8.55 49.17
CA ASN A 208 2.80 -9.06 47.81
C ASN A 208 3.91 -8.20 47.19
N VAL A 209 5.02 -8.79 46.80
CA VAL A 209 6.20 -8.14 46.20
C VAL A 209 5.96 -7.50 44.85
N LEU A 210 4.82 -7.73 44.22
CA LEU A 210 4.47 -7.12 42.93
C LEU A 210 3.54 -5.91 43.06
N THR A 211 3.17 -5.47 44.26
CA THR A 211 2.13 -4.44 44.46
C THR A 211 2.52 -3.10 43.85
N ASN A 212 3.80 -2.75 43.86
CA ASN A 212 4.36 -1.50 43.31
C ASN A 212 5.23 -1.72 42.06
N ASP A 213 5.39 -2.96 41.62
CA ASP A 213 6.13 -3.32 40.43
C ASP A 213 5.32 -3.11 39.15
N ARG A 214 6.02 -2.84 38.06
CA ARG A 214 5.40 -2.58 36.76
C ARG A 214 6.14 -3.27 35.62
N VAL A 215 5.36 -3.62 34.59
CA VAL A 215 5.87 -3.97 33.26
C VAL A 215 5.38 -2.88 32.31
N GLY A 216 6.27 -1.93 31.97
CA GLY A 216 5.91 -0.71 31.29
C GLY A 216 4.98 0.17 32.15
N THR A 217 3.76 0.44 31.68
CA THR A 217 2.73 1.22 32.42
C THR A 217 1.76 0.37 33.21
N GLN A 218 1.79 -0.95 33.07
CA GLN A 218 0.88 -1.90 33.73
C GLN A 218 1.48 -2.41 35.06
N SER A 219 0.61 -2.72 36.03
CA SER A 219 1.03 -3.39 37.26
C SER A 219 1.51 -4.81 36.95
N ALA A 220 2.63 -5.23 37.56
CA ALA A 220 3.14 -6.59 37.43
C ALA A 220 2.18 -7.61 38.05
N THR A 221 1.94 -8.72 37.37
CA THR A 221 1.08 -9.80 37.82
C THR A 221 1.72 -11.16 37.53
N THR A 222 1.41 -12.18 38.35
CA THR A 222 1.85 -13.57 38.14
C THR A 222 0.67 -14.43 37.68
N GLY A 223 0.98 -15.60 37.11
CA GLY A 223 -0.01 -16.60 36.68
C GLY A 223 -0.23 -16.64 35.17
N VAL A 224 -1.19 -17.43 34.74
CA VAL A 224 -1.57 -17.54 33.32
C VAL A 224 -2.16 -16.21 32.86
N GLY A 225 -1.49 -15.54 31.92
CA GLY A 225 -1.86 -14.18 31.46
C GLY A 225 -1.28 -13.06 32.34
N GLY A 226 -0.38 -13.34 33.30
CA GLY A 226 0.43 -12.33 33.97
C GLY A 226 1.48 -11.70 33.05
N ASN A 227 1.84 -10.45 33.32
CA ASN A 227 2.81 -9.65 32.55
C ASN A 227 4.10 -9.39 33.33
#